data_7b175b50f240adcbb4244c176c8550ab
#
_entry.id   7b175b50f240adcbb4244c176c8550ab
#
_cell.length_a   1.000
_cell.length_b   1.000
_cell.length_c   1.000
_cell.angle_alpha   90.00
_cell.angle_beta   90.00
_cell.angle_gamma   90.00
#
_symmetry.space_group_name_H-M   'P 1'
#
loop_
_entity.id
_entity.type
_entity.pdbx_description
1 polymer ?
#
loop_
_entity_poly.entity_id
_entity_poly.type
_entity_poly.pdbx_seq_one_letter_code
_entity_poly.pdbx_strand_id
1 'polypeptide(L)'
;MAGRFGTGRRFGIEGGIIGVATAAVASLAVVGAFVLLQPSAEADTVNQARKPAQPPRTAPVDPTIVHASDRPGRSLNITIDDGPDPVWTPKVLQVLKDNGVKATFCMIGPQAAAHPALVKKVVADGHRLCDHTVNHNTAMDHRPDDYQFRQILEAKKMIEDAAGGAKVEYYRAPGGAFTPYSRKLAADHGMRPLGWNVDSKDFEGGSVATIESTVRGELQNGPTVLFHDGGGNRARTVEALERLLPWMKQQGYGFGFPQR
;
A
#
# COMPACT_ATOMS: atom_id res chain seq x y z
N MET A 1 51.01 4.80 32.06
CA MET A 1 51.83 5.52 31.07
C MET A 1 50.82 6.14 30.11
N ALA A 2 50.36 7.36 30.29
CA ALA A 2 51.02 8.67 30.20
C ALA A 2 51.41 9.01 28.76
N GLY A 3 50.81 10.08 28.29
CA GLY A 3 51.26 10.99 27.28
C GLY A 3 50.12 11.49 26.38
N ARG A 4 49.52 12.57 26.60
CA ARG A 4 49.74 14.02 26.66
C ARG A 4 49.80 14.72 25.30
N PHE A 5 48.82 15.64 25.07
CA PHE A 5 48.87 17.08 24.74
C PHE A 5 49.37 17.56 23.35
N GLY A 6 48.65 18.55 22.83
CA GLY A 6 49.11 19.64 21.95
C GLY A 6 47.92 20.32 21.28
N THR A 7 47.32 21.35 21.88
CA THR A 7 47.47 22.81 21.70
C THR A 7 47.42 23.22 20.22
N GLY A 8 46.50 23.98 19.67
CA GLY A 8 46.03 25.30 20.04
C GLY A 8 46.71 26.38 19.22
N ARG A 9 45.95 27.06 18.34
CA ARG A 9 46.29 28.44 17.94
C ARG A 9 45.07 29.21 17.44
N ARG A 10 44.82 30.29 18.15
CA ARG A 10 44.06 31.48 17.72
C ARG A 10 45.00 32.41 16.94
N PHE A 11 44.42 33.32 16.18
CA PHE A 11 44.79 34.71 15.80
C PHE A 11 44.12 34.96 14.44
N GLY A 12 43.57 36.12 14.09
CA GLY A 12 43.52 37.43 14.69
C GLY A 12 42.62 38.31 13.83
N ILE A 13 42.21 39.37 14.44
CA ILE A 13 41.33 40.47 14.00
C ILE A 13 42.16 41.48 13.22
N GLU A 14 41.59 42.09 12.17
CA GLU A 14 41.88 43.50 11.72
C GLU A 14 40.80 43.80 10.65
N GLY A 15 40.00 44.88 10.64
CA GLY A 15 40.25 46.26 11.09
C GLY A 15 40.42 47.14 9.86
N GLY A 16 39.45 48.01 9.51
CA GLY A 16 39.62 49.05 8.49
C GLY A 16 38.27 49.51 7.94
N ILE A 17 37.66 50.50 8.49
CA ILE A 17 37.69 51.97 8.44
C ILE A 17 37.07 52.56 7.15
N ILE A 18 35.89 53.16 7.31
CA ILE A 18 35.33 54.49 6.94
C ILE A 18 35.50 54.97 5.47
N GLY A 19 34.37 55.25 4.85
CA GLY A 19 34.22 56.17 3.72
C GLY A 19 32.85 56.86 3.75
N VAL A 20 32.83 58.05 4.38
CA VAL A 20 31.71 58.98 4.31
C VAL A 20 31.87 59.83 3.07
N ALA A 21 30.84 59.89 2.24
CA ALA A 21 30.74 60.90 1.20
C ALA A 21 29.32 61.50 1.22
N THR A 22 29.31 62.74 1.70
CA THR A 22 28.20 63.69 1.59
C THR A 22 28.18 64.33 0.20
N ALA A 23 27.04 64.49 -0.43
CA ALA A 23 26.66 65.64 -1.31
C ALA A 23 25.21 65.44 -1.82
N ALA A 24 24.49 66.35 -1.53
CA ALA A 24 23.91 67.57 -2.15
C ALA A 24 22.42 67.38 -2.51
N VAL A 25 21.67 68.22 -1.85
CA VAL A 25 20.26 68.54 -2.04
C VAL A 25 20.04 69.20 -3.42
N ALA A 26 19.08 68.70 -4.20
CA ALA A 26 18.43 69.46 -5.24
C ALA A 26 16.90 69.29 -5.08
N SER A 27 16.28 70.36 -4.59
CA SER A 27 14.84 70.53 -4.52
C SER A 27 14.28 70.81 -5.91
N LEU A 28 13.42 70.00 -6.43
CA LEU A 28 12.48 70.37 -7.52
C LEU A 28 11.07 70.11 -7.05
N ALA A 29 10.32 71.17 -6.88
CA ALA A 29 8.90 71.16 -6.68
C ALA A 29 8.19 70.83 -8.02
N VAL A 30 7.39 69.79 -8.06
CA VAL A 30 6.41 69.52 -9.12
C VAL A 30 5.04 69.35 -8.50
N VAL A 31 4.17 70.12 -9.00
CA VAL A 31 2.75 70.36 -8.75
C VAL A 31 1.96 69.03 -8.73
N GLY A 32 1.02 68.96 -7.80
CA GLY A 32 0.15 67.83 -7.57
C GLY A 32 -0.80 67.45 -8.70
N ALA A 33 -0.99 66.15 -8.84
CA ALA A 33 -2.23 65.57 -9.32
C ALA A 33 -2.68 64.54 -8.26
N PHE A 34 -3.71 64.91 -7.54
CA PHE A 34 -4.44 64.01 -6.66
C PHE A 34 -5.18 63.01 -7.52
N VAL A 35 -4.60 61.85 -7.74
CA VAL A 35 -5.34 60.68 -8.24
C VAL A 35 -5.86 59.97 -7.01
N LEU A 36 -7.16 60.02 -6.77
CA LEU A 36 -7.86 59.19 -5.82
C LEU A 36 -7.70 57.73 -6.25
N LEU A 37 -6.75 57.04 -5.69
CA LEU A 37 -6.67 55.59 -5.72
C LEU A 37 -7.80 55.03 -4.84
N GLN A 38 -8.82 54.50 -5.51
CA GLN A 38 -9.79 53.61 -4.85
C GLN A 38 -9.03 52.37 -4.37
N PRO A 39 -9.29 51.88 -3.16
CA PRO A 39 -8.74 50.59 -2.76
C PRO A 39 -9.41 49.49 -3.60
N SER A 40 -8.65 48.86 -4.45
CA SER A 40 -9.04 47.61 -5.11
C SER A 40 -9.26 46.54 -4.05
N ALA A 41 -10.49 46.06 -3.96
CA ALA A 41 -10.87 44.91 -3.17
C ALA A 41 -10.30 43.63 -3.86
N GLU A 42 -9.02 43.37 -3.66
CA GLU A 42 -8.35 42.13 -4.08
C GLU A 42 -7.49 41.59 -2.90
N ALA A 43 -8.13 41.09 -1.88
CA ALA A 43 -7.43 40.32 -0.86
C ALA A 43 -8.41 39.46 -0.05
N ASP A 44 -9.13 38.53 -0.69
CA ASP A 44 -9.75 37.42 0.02
C ASP A 44 -9.94 36.18 -0.88
N THR A 45 -8.87 35.82 -1.63
CA THR A 45 -8.79 34.49 -2.29
C THR A 45 -7.56 33.75 -1.80
N VAL A 46 -7.43 33.64 -0.49
CA VAL A 46 -6.36 32.87 0.12
C VAL A 46 -6.95 31.67 0.78
N ASN A 47 -6.54 30.52 0.26
CA ASN A 47 -6.51 29.25 0.97
C ASN A 47 -7.80 28.43 1.07
N GLN A 48 -8.48 28.22 -0.04
CA GLN A 48 -9.14 26.93 -0.19
C GLN A 48 -8.04 25.91 -0.54
N ALA A 49 -7.56 25.19 0.46
CA ALA A 49 -6.72 24.03 0.27
C ALA A 49 -7.42 23.14 -0.77
N ARG A 50 -6.83 23.03 -1.97
CA ARG A 50 -7.35 22.17 -3.03
C ARG A 50 -7.45 20.77 -2.46
N LYS A 51 -8.67 20.31 -2.21
CA LYS A 51 -8.94 18.91 -1.92
C LYS A 51 -8.23 18.08 -3.00
N PRO A 52 -7.39 17.11 -2.64
CA PRO A 52 -6.69 16.30 -3.64
C PRO A 52 -7.67 15.80 -4.69
N ALA A 53 -7.33 15.95 -5.97
CA ALA A 53 -8.18 15.46 -7.05
C ALA A 53 -8.38 13.97 -6.87
N GLN A 54 -9.63 13.53 -6.73
CA GLN A 54 -9.95 12.12 -6.63
C GLN A 54 -9.55 11.43 -7.94
N PRO A 55 -8.85 10.29 -7.86
CA PRO A 55 -8.56 9.50 -9.05
C PRO A 55 -9.86 9.10 -9.76
N PRO A 56 -9.83 8.88 -11.10
CA PRO A 56 -11.01 8.49 -11.86
C PRO A 56 -11.68 7.28 -11.21
N ARG A 57 -12.99 7.36 -10.95
CA ARG A 57 -13.76 6.25 -10.42
C ARG A 57 -13.91 5.18 -11.50
N THR A 58 -13.52 3.95 -11.17
CA THR A 58 -13.92 2.76 -11.94
C THR A 58 -15.41 2.46 -11.72
N ALA A 59 -16.01 1.58 -12.51
CA ALA A 59 -17.39 1.15 -12.24
C ALA A 59 -17.46 0.55 -10.82
N PRO A 60 -18.42 1.01 -9.99
CA PRO A 60 -18.57 0.49 -8.63
C PRO A 60 -18.85 -1.01 -8.61
N VAL A 61 -18.31 -1.68 -7.61
CA VAL A 61 -18.62 -3.08 -7.32
C VAL A 61 -19.41 -3.17 -6.01
N ASP A 62 -19.91 -4.35 -5.66
CA ASP A 62 -20.64 -4.55 -4.41
C ASP A 62 -19.73 -4.28 -3.18
N PRO A 63 -20.13 -3.46 -2.20
CA PRO A 63 -19.34 -3.15 -1.01
C PRO A 63 -19.38 -4.24 0.08
N THR A 64 -20.11 -5.33 -0.11
CA THR A 64 -20.12 -6.44 0.85
C THR A 64 -18.80 -7.21 0.78
N ILE A 65 -18.32 -7.71 1.92
CA ILE A 65 -17.09 -8.52 1.98
C ILE A 65 -17.36 -9.86 1.29
N VAL A 66 -16.55 -10.18 0.29
CA VAL A 66 -16.64 -11.43 -0.43
C VAL A 66 -15.72 -12.50 0.19
N HIS A 67 -16.23 -13.70 0.26
CA HIS A 67 -15.49 -14.90 0.64
C HIS A 67 -15.65 -16.00 -0.43
N ALA A 68 -16.64 -15.87 -1.29
CA ALA A 68 -16.99 -16.87 -2.30
C ALA A 68 -15.98 -16.94 -3.45
N SER A 69 -15.91 -18.09 -4.11
CA SER A 69 -15.15 -18.29 -5.34
C SER A 69 -15.98 -17.90 -6.58
N ASP A 70 -15.29 -17.42 -7.63
CA ASP A 70 -15.89 -17.19 -8.95
C ASP A 70 -16.19 -18.49 -9.71
N ARG A 71 -15.77 -19.64 -9.17
CA ARG A 71 -16.04 -20.97 -9.73
C ARG A 71 -17.01 -21.75 -8.85
N PRO A 72 -17.98 -22.45 -9.45
CA PRO A 72 -18.89 -23.30 -8.71
C PRO A 72 -18.20 -24.57 -8.19
N GLY A 73 -18.83 -25.25 -7.24
CA GLY A 73 -18.40 -26.54 -6.70
C GLY A 73 -17.25 -26.39 -5.68
N ARG A 74 -16.41 -27.44 -5.59
CA ARG A 74 -15.28 -27.47 -4.64
C ARG A 74 -14.10 -26.66 -5.18
N SER A 75 -14.21 -25.34 -5.13
CA SER A 75 -13.20 -24.41 -5.62
C SER A 75 -12.60 -23.61 -4.47
N LEU A 76 -11.28 -23.41 -4.47
CA LEU A 76 -10.56 -22.59 -3.49
C LEU A 76 -9.97 -21.35 -4.16
N ASN A 77 -9.89 -20.25 -3.40
CA ASN A 77 -9.19 -19.04 -3.76
C ASN A 77 -7.95 -18.95 -2.88
N ILE A 78 -6.77 -19.00 -3.46
CA ILE A 78 -5.53 -18.74 -2.73
C ILE A 78 -5.28 -17.25 -2.72
N THR A 79 -5.07 -16.69 -1.53
CA THR A 79 -4.77 -15.27 -1.34
C THR A 79 -3.49 -15.11 -0.53
N ILE A 80 -2.66 -14.13 -0.92
CA ILE A 80 -1.30 -13.93 -0.42
C ILE A 80 -1.17 -12.47 -0.02
N ASP A 81 -0.88 -12.19 1.25
CA ASP A 81 -0.85 -10.85 1.82
C ASP A 81 0.57 -10.36 2.13
N ASP A 82 0.72 -9.04 2.34
CA ASP A 82 1.88 -8.30 2.85
C ASP A 82 3.03 -8.06 1.87
N GLY A 83 3.07 -8.75 0.74
CA GLY A 83 4.12 -8.55 -0.27
C GLY A 83 3.97 -7.27 -1.10
N PRO A 84 4.78 -7.16 -2.20
CA PRO A 84 5.78 -8.15 -2.58
C PRO A 84 7.07 -8.06 -1.77
N ASP A 85 7.64 -9.21 -1.43
CA ASP A 85 8.94 -9.35 -0.80
C ASP A 85 9.98 -9.91 -1.80
N PRO A 86 11.20 -9.34 -1.90
CA PRO A 86 12.18 -9.76 -2.91
C PRO A 86 12.70 -11.19 -2.74
N VAL A 87 12.57 -11.78 -1.55
CA VAL A 87 13.01 -13.15 -1.26
C VAL A 87 11.85 -14.14 -1.38
N TRP A 88 10.67 -13.78 -0.86
CA TRP A 88 9.59 -14.75 -0.69
C TRP A 88 8.59 -14.75 -1.83
N THR A 89 8.21 -13.59 -2.37
CA THR A 89 7.26 -13.52 -3.49
C THR A 89 7.71 -14.35 -4.70
N PRO A 90 9.00 -14.32 -5.14
CA PRO A 90 9.45 -15.19 -6.24
C PRO A 90 9.28 -16.68 -5.97
N LYS A 91 9.50 -17.11 -4.72
CA LYS A 91 9.36 -18.52 -4.32
C LYS A 91 7.90 -18.95 -4.30
N VAL A 92 7.01 -18.11 -3.74
CA VAL A 92 5.56 -18.34 -3.78
C VAL A 92 5.06 -18.43 -5.24
N LEU A 93 5.49 -17.52 -6.11
CA LEU A 93 5.15 -17.56 -7.53
C LEU A 93 5.61 -18.84 -8.21
N GLN A 94 6.80 -19.35 -7.86
CA GLN A 94 7.31 -20.61 -8.40
C GLN A 94 6.42 -21.78 -7.97
N VAL A 95 6.09 -21.87 -6.68
CA VAL A 95 5.20 -22.94 -6.16
C VAL A 95 3.83 -22.90 -6.83
N LEU A 96 3.24 -21.71 -6.97
CA LEU A 96 1.95 -21.52 -7.66
C LEU A 96 2.04 -21.99 -9.11
N LYS A 97 3.11 -21.61 -9.82
CA LYS A 97 3.37 -21.99 -11.22
C LYS A 97 3.50 -23.49 -11.36
N ASP A 98 4.31 -24.15 -10.53
CA ASP A 98 4.55 -25.60 -10.59
C ASP A 98 3.27 -26.39 -10.34
N ASN A 99 2.36 -25.81 -9.59
CA ASN A 99 1.04 -26.37 -9.35
C ASN A 99 -0.05 -25.87 -10.31
N GLY A 100 0.25 -24.98 -11.29
CA GLY A 100 -0.75 -24.41 -12.19
C GLY A 100 -1.89 -23.68 -11.46
N VAL A 101 -1.60 -23.08 -10.29
CA VAL A 101 -2.57 -22.36 -9.47
C VAL A 101 -2.37 -20.86 -9.65
N LYS A 102 -3.48 -20.12 -9.75
CA LYS A 102 -3.46 -18.66 -9.71
C LYS A 102 -3.97 -18.18 -8.36
N ALA A 103 -3.47 -17.04 -7.92
CA ALA A 103 -3.76 -16.47 -6.61
C ALA A 103 -4.09 -14.97 -6.71
N THR A 104 -4.62 -14.42 -5.64
CA THR A 104 -4.80 -12.97 -5.46
C THR A 104 -3.76 -12.48 -4.47
N PHE A 105 -2.96 -11.47 -4.86
CA PHE A 105 -1.93 -10.89 -4.02
C PHE A 105 -2.41 -9.56 -3.45
N CYS A 106 -2.62 -9.49 -2.13
CA CYS A 106 -2.98 -8.27 -1.41
C CYS A 106 -1.71 -7.57 -0.94
N MET A 107 -1.30 -6.58 -1.72
CA MET A 107 0.01 -5.94 -1.58
C MET A 107 -0.05 -4.70 -0.69
N ILE A 108 0.98 -4.48 0.10
CA ILE A 108 1.22 -3.21 0.80
C ILE A 108 1.80 -2.22 -0.22
N GLY A 109 1.18 -1.02 -0.33
CA GLY A 109 1.52 -0.03 -1.35
C GLY A 109 3.02 0.29 -1.46
N PRO A 110 3.73 0.68 -0.38
CA PRO A 110 5.17 0.92 -0.39
C PRO A 110 6.01 -0.29 -0.84
N GLN A 111 5.61 -1.52 -0.49
CA GLN A 111 6.31 -2.73 -0.95
C GLN A 111 6.16 -2.90 -2.47
N ALA A 112 4.95 -2.67 -2.99
CA ALA A 112 4.71 -2.68 -4.44
C ALA A 112 5.54 -1.61 -5.16
N ALA A 113 5.58 -0.39 -4.64
CA ALA A 113 6.36 0.71 -5.20
C ALA A 113 7.88 0.43 -5.17
N ALA A 114 8.37 -0.25 -4.13
CA ALA A 114 9.79 -0.62 -4.00
C ALA A 114 10.19 -1.77 -4.95
N HIS A 115 9.24 -2.63 -5.34
CA HIS A 115 9.52 -3.83 -6.13
C HIS A 115 8.62 -3.96 -7.39
N PRO A 116 8.58 -2.95 -8.29
CA PRO A 116 7.67 -2.93 -9.42
C PRO A 116 7.88 -4.09 -10.41
N ALA A 117 9.10 -4.62 -10.50
CA ALA A 117 9.38 -5.80 -11.33
C ALA A 117 8.65 -7.05 -10.83
N LEU A 118 8.51 -7.22 -9.51
CA LEU A 118 7.77 -8.33 -8.92
C LEU A 118 6.26 -8.15 -9.13
N VAL A 119 5.72 -6.93 -8.98
CA VAL A 119 4.31 -6.66 -9.26
C VAL A 119 3.96 -6.98 -10.71
N LYS A 120 4.79 -6.53 -11.67
CA LYS A 120 4.62 -6.86 -13.09
C LYS A 120 4.68 -8.37 -13.33
N LYS A 121 5.58 -9.09 -12.62
CA LYS A 121 5.67 -10.55 -12.73
C LYS A 121 4.40 -11.23 -12.20
N VAL A 122 3.86 -10.80 -11.07
CA VAL A 122 2.58 -11.30 -10.52
C VAL A 122 1.47 -11.17 -11.58
N VAL A 123 1.36 -10.01 -12.23
CA VAL A 123 0.38 -9.76 -13.30
C VAL A 123 0.65 -10.64 -14.53
N ALA A 124 1.90 -10.70 -14.99
CA ALA A 124 2.29 -11.49 -16.17
C ALA A 124 2.06 -13.00 -15.97
N ASP A 125 2.20 -13.48 -14.74
CA ASP A 125 1.92 -14.86 -14.37
C ASP A 125 0.40 -15.14 -14.24
N GLY A 126 -0.47 -14.12 -14.44
CA GLY A 126 -1.93 -14.24 -14.45
C GLY A 126 -2.57 -14.27 -13.07
N HIS A 127 -1.92 -13.72 -12.07
CA HIS A 127 -2.48 -13.49 -10.73
C HIS A 127 -3.26 -12.18 -10.69
N ARG A 128 -4.14 -12.00 -9.69
CA ARG A 128 -4.91 -10.78 -9.47
C ARG A 128 -4.29 -9.91 -8.37
N LEU A 129 -4.53 -8.61 -8.47
CA LEU A 129 -4.03 -7.61 -7.53
C LEU A 129 -5.12 -7.22 -6.53
N CYS A 130 -4.70 -7.05 -5.29
CA CYS A 130 -5.50 -6.62 -4.15
C CYS A 130 -4.72 -5.56 -3.36
N ASP A 131 -5.41 -4.56 -2.87
CA ASP A 131 -4.88 -3.49 -2.04
C ASP A 131 -4.88 -3.90 -0.56
N HIS A 132 -3.73 -3.76 0.10
CA HIS A 132 -3.57 -4.04 1.53
C HIS A 132 -3.06 -2.81 2.31
N THR A 133 -3.44 -1.61 1.87
CA THR A 133 -3.13 -0.31 2.46
C THR A 133 -1.66 0.14 2.33
N VAL A 134 -1.36 1.33 2.86
CA VAL A 134 0.01 1.89 2.84
C VAL A 134 0.86 1.34 3.98
N ASN A 135 0.34 1.29 5.21
CA ASN A 135 1.16 1.00 6.39
C ASN A 135 0.69 -0.19 7.23
N HIS A 136 -0.22 -1.00 6.69
CA HIS A 136 -0.71 -2.22 7.33
C HIS A 136 -1.21 -2.01 8.78
N ASN A 137 -2.01 -0.96 9.02
CA ASN A 137 -2.56 -0.71 10.35
C ASN A 137 -3.76 -1.63 10.64
N THR A 138 -3.57 -2.62 11.50
CA THR A 138 -4.60 -3.59 11.90
C THR A 138 -5.73 -3.01 12.77
N ALA A 139 -5.61 -1.73 13.17
CA ALA A 139 -6.63 -0.98 13.90
C ALA A 139 -7.23 0.14 13.02
N MET A 140 -7.34 -0.08 11.72
CA MET A 140 -7.90 0.89 10.76
C MET A 140 -9.35 1.26 11.06
N ASP A 141 -10.13 0.33 11.59
CA ASP A 141 -11.52 0.52 12.00
C ASP A 141 -11.71 1.56 13.12
N HIS A 142 -10.66 1.82 13.89
CA HIS A 142 -10.61 2.89 14.89
C HIS A 142 -10.00 4.21 14.38
N ARG A 143 -9.75 4.32 13.07
CA ARG A 143 -9.14 5.52 12.48
C ARG A 143 -10.19 6.35 11.73
N PRO A 144 -10.03 7.70 11.69
CA PRO A 144 -10.94 8.57 10.96
C PRO A 144 -11.02 8.24 9.47
N ASP A 145 -12.13 8.60 8.83
CA ASP A 145 -12.38 8.32 7.41
C ASP A 145 -11.31 8.91 6.48
N ASP A 146 -10.77 10.09 6.78
CA ASP A 146 -9.70 10.72 5.99
C ASP A 146 -8.37 9.94 6.04
N TYR A 147 -8.08 9.30 7.17
CA TYR A 147 -6.95 8.38 7.29
C TYR A 147 -7.20 7.13 6.43
N GLN A 148 -8.37 6.49 6.57
CA GLN A 148 -8.73 5.31 5.78
C GLN A 148 -8.70 5.61 4.28
N PHE A 149 -9.19 6.79 3.87
CA PHE A 149 -9.14 7.27 2.49
C PHE A 149 -7.70 7.26 1.93
N ARG A 150 -6.76 7.90 2.65
CA ARG A 150 -5.36 7.95 2.21
C ARG A 150 -4.74 6.55 2.16
N GLN A 151 -4.97 5.74 3.19
CA GLN A 151 -4.40 4.40 3.27
C GLN A 151 -4.81 3.51 2.09
N ILE A 152 -6.04 3.61 1.65
CA ILE A 152 -6.60 2.78 0.57
C ILE A 152 -6.23 3.37 -0.79
N LEU A 153 -6.50 4.64 -1.06
CA LEU A 153 -6.34 5.15 -2.41
C LEU A 153 -4.88 5.43 -2.81
N GLU A 154 -4.02 5.76 -1.85
CA GLU A 154 -2.59 5.89 -2.12
C GLU A 154 -1.96 4.52 -2.39
N ALA A 155 -2.31 3.49 -1.61
CA ALA A 155 -1.82 2.13 -1.85
C ALA A 155 -2.31 1.60 -3.20
N LYS A 156 -3.60 1.75 -3.52
CA LYS A 156 -4.14 1.42 -4.84
C LYS A 156 -3.30 2.05 -5.97
N LYS A 157 -3.03 3.36 -5.85
CA LYS A 157 -2.22 4.05 -6.84
C LYS A 157 -0.81 3.49 -6.95
N MET A 158 -0.13 3.27 -5.81
CA MET A 158 1.23 2.71 -5.79
C MET A 158 1.28 1.33 -6.46
N ILE A 159 0.29 0.48 -6.20
CA ILE A 159 0.21 -0.87 -6.77
C ILE A 159 -0.06 -0.80 -8.27
N GLU A 160 -1.02 0.02 -8.73
CA GLU A 160 -1.35 0.16 -10.16
C GLU A 160 -0.18 0.76 -10.95
N ASP A 161 0.53 1.76 -10.40
CA ASP A 161 1.73 2.34 -11.01
C ASP A 161 2.84 1.28 -11.14
N ALA A 162 3.10 0.52 -10.07
CA ALA A 162 4.08 -0.57 -10.08
C ALA A 162 3.71 -1.68 -11.06
N ALA A 163 2.43 -1.95 -11.23
CA ALA A 163 1.87 -2.94 -12.15
C ALA A 163 1.88 -2.51 -13.63
N GLY A 164 2.29 -1.27 -13.94
CA GLY A 164 2.24 -0.74 -15.31
C GLY A 164 0.81 -0.43 -15.78
N GLY A 165 -0.08 -0.09 -14.86
CA GLY A 165 -1.49 0.27 -15.12
C GLY A 165 -2.48 -0.89 -15.02
N ALA A 166 -2.05 -2.12 -14.70
CA ALA A 166 -2.96 -3.19 -14.37
C ALA A 166 -3.81 -2.84 -13.14
N LYS A 167 -5.09 -3.20 -13.16
CA LYS A 167 -6.04 -2.75 -12.14
C LYS A 167 -5.96 -3.57 -10.86
N VAL A 168 -6.06 -2.88 -9.73
CA VAL A 168 -6.33 -3.50 -8.44
C VAL A 168 -7.81 -3.85 -8.38
N GLU A 169 -8.11 -5.13 -8.18
CA GLU A 169 -9.46 -5.66 -8.27
C GLU A 169 -10.14 -5.85 -6.91
N TYR A 170 -9.34 -5.96 -5.85
CA TYR A 170 -9.81 -6.22 -4.49
C TYR A 170 -9.18 -5.27 -3.48
N TYR A 171 -9.81 -5.17 -2.32
CA TYR A 171 -9.28 -4.50 -1.13
C TYR A 171 -9.44 -5.42 0.07
N ARG A 172 -8.38 -5.63 0.82
CA ARG A 172 -8.40 -6.33 2.11
C ARG A 172 -7.90 -5.38 3.21
N ALA A 173 -8.76 -5.16 4.22
CA ALA A 173 -8.34 -4.42 5.40
C ALA A 173 -7.36 -5.25 6.22
N PRO A 174 -6.19 -4.70 6.64
CA PRO A 174 -5.27 -5.37 7.54
C PRO A 174 -5.97 -5.88 8.80
N GLY A 175 -5.69 -7.14 9.18
CA GLY A 175 -6.36 -7.78 10.32
C GLY A 175 -7.89 -7.90 10.22
N GLY A 176 -8.47 -7.68 9.05
CA GLY A 176 -9.92 -7.68 8.86
C GLY A 176 -10.62 -6.44 9.41
N ALA A 177 -9.90 -5.35 9.70
CA ALA A 177 -10.42 -4.11 10.27
C ALA A 177 -11.22 -3.27 9.25
N PHE A 178 -12.28 -3.86 8.70
CA PHE A 178 -13.19 -3.20 7.77
C PHE A 178 -14.17 -2.27 8.49
N THR A 179 -14.43 -1.12 7.88
CA THR A 179 -15.55 -0.25 8.25
C THR A 179 -16.56 -0.16 7.12
N PRO A 180 -17.81 0.29 7.37
CA PRO A 180 -18.72 0.62 6.26
C PRO A 180 -18.13 1.63 5.28
N TYR A 181 -17.35 2.61 5.80
CA TYR A 181 -16.68 3.61 4.98
C TYR A 181 -15.61 2.98 4.09
N SER A 182 -14.65 2.21 4.64
CA SER A 182 -13.55 1.61 3.89
C SER A 182 -14.05 0.66 2.80
N ARG A 183 -15.10 -0.13 3.10
CA ARG A 183 -15.73 -1.03 2.12
C ARG A 183 -16.39 -0.27 0.98
N LYS A 184 -17.17 0.78 1.31
CA LYS A 184 -17.81 1.61 0.30
C LYS A 184 -16.78 2.35 -0.55
N LEU A 185 -15.75 2.92 0.07
CA LEU A 185 -14.67 3.61 -0.63
C LEU A 185 -13.97 2.68 -1.63
N ALA A 186 -13.60 1.49 -1.19
CA ALA A 186 -12.98 0.49 -2.06
C ALA A 186 -13.90 0.13 -3.24
N ALA A 187 -15.17 -0.14 -2.95
CA ALA A 187 -16.16 -0.50 -3.96
C ALA A 187 -16.41 0.62 -4.98
N ASP A 188 -16.52 1.88 -4.55
CA ASP A 188 -16.66 3.04 -5.41
C ASP A 188 -15.45 3.24 -6.36
N HIS A 189 -14.30 2.64 -6.01
CA HIS A 189 -13.07 2.65 -6.80
C HIS A 189 -12.77 1.33 -7.49
N GLY A 190 -13.78 0.44 -7.62
CA GLY A 190 -13.73 -0.81 -8.37
C GLY A 190 -13.00 -1.95 -7.69
N MET A 191 -12.72 -1.82 -6.37
CA MET A 191 -12.09 -2.86 -5.57
C MET A 191 -13.13 -3.58 -4.71
N ARG A 192 -13.35 -4.87 -4.95
CA ARG A 192 -14.23 -5.69 -4.13
C ARG A 192 -13.60 -5.91 -2.73
N PRO A 193 -14.30 -5.59 -1.61
CA PRO A 193 -13.82 -5.97 -0.29
C PRO A 193 -13.65 -7.49 -0.17
N LEU A 194 -12.45 -7.96 0.22
CA LEU A 194 -12.06 -9.36 0.23
C LEU A 194 -11.76 -9.86 1.64
N GLY A 195 -12.57 -10.78 2.14
CA GLY A 195 -12.33 -11.50 3.39
C GLY A 195 -11.57 -12.82 3.17
N TRP A 196 -11.56 -13.67 4.21
CA TRP A 196 -11.07 -15.04 4.17
C TRP A 196 -11.92 -15.94 5.06
N ASN A 197 -11.92 -17.25 4.78
CA ASN A 197 -12.61 -18.28 5.56
C ASN A 197 -11.63 -19.17 6.31
N VAL A 198 -10.43 -19.33 5.73
CA VAL A 198 -9.37 -20.20 6.23
C VAL A 198 -8.16 -19.32 6.47
N ASP A 199 -7.72 -19.25 7.72
CA ASP A 199 -6.52 -18.53 8.12
C ASP A 199 -5.39 -19.54 8.38
N SER A 200 -4.38 -19.54 7.53
CA SER A 200 -3.27 -20.50 7.65
C SER A 200 -2.45 -20.34 8.93
N LYS A 201 -2.51 -19.17 9.58
CA LYS A 201 -1.68 -18.80 10.74
C LYS A 201 -0.16 -18.89 10.48
N ASP A 202 0.23 -18.79 9.22
CA ASP A 202 1.62 -18.91 8.78
C ASP A 202 2.53 -17.79 9.32
N PHE A 203 1.94 -16.66 9.71
CA PHE A 203 2.62 -15.51 10.31
C PHE A 203 2.94 -15.71 11.82
N GLU A 204 2.29 -16.64 12.50
CA GLU A 204 2.45 -16.87 13.96
C GLU A 204 3.74 -17.65 14.32
N GLY A 205 4.55 -18.04 13.33
CA GLY A 205 5.83 -18.72 13.55
C GLY A 205 5.71 -20.24 13.88
N GLY A 206 4.54 -20.83 13.64
CA GLY A 206 4.29 -22.26 13.76
C GLY A 206 5.15 -23.12 12.81
N SER A 207 5.20 -24.44 13.03
CA SER A 207 5.86 -25.38 12.10
C SER A 207 5.07 -25.52 10.79
N VAL A 208 5.71 -26.02 9.74
CA VAL A 208 5.02 -26.38 8.48
C VAL A 208 3.83 -27.31 8.75
N ALA A 209 4.01 -28.30 9.60
CA ALA A 209 2.93 -29.23 9.98
C ALA A 209 1.76 -28.52 10.68
N THR A 210 2.05 -27.50 11.49
CA THR A 210 1.00 -26.67 12.13
C THR A 210 0.21 -25.89 11.08
N ILE A 211 0.89 -25.23 10.14
CA ILE A 211 0.23 -24.51 9.03
C ILE A 211 -0.65 -25.47 8.22
N GLU A 212 -0.10 -26.63 7.85
CA GLU A 212 -0.85 -27.65 7.11
C GLU A 212 -2.09 -28.14 7.87
N SER A 213 -1.94 -28.45 9.16
CA SER A 213 -3.06 -28.95 9.97
C SER A 213 -4.16 -27.90 10.15
N THR A 214 -3.78 -26.63 10.36
CA THR A 214 -4.71 -25.51 10.46
C THR A 214 -5.52 -25.36 9.17
N VAL A 215 -4.83 -25.25 8.03
CA VAL A 215 -5.51 -25.12 6.75
C VAL A 215 -6.44 -26.30 6.47
N ARG A 216 -5.97 -27.54 6.66
CA ARG A 216 -6.79 -28.75 6.42
C ARG A 216 -8.03 -28.79 7.32
N GLY A 217 -7.88 -28.38 8.57
CA GLY A 217 -8.98 -28.34 9.55
C GLY A 217 -10.04 -27.27 9.23
N GLU A 218 -9.65 -26.17 8.62
CA GLU A 218 -10.52 -25.03 8.35
C GLU A 218 -11.15 -25.01 6.94
N LEU A 219 -10.72 -25.86 6.00
CA LEU A 219 -11.22 -25.82 4.60
C LEU A 219 -12.76 -25.97 4.47
N GLN A 220 -13.41 -26.55 5.47
CA GLN A 220 -14.87 -26.63 5.52
C GLN A 220 -15.56 -25.28 5.76
N ASN A 221 -14.83 -24.27 6.25
CA ASN A 221 -15.37 -22.94 6.57
C ASN A 221 -15.64 -22.10 5.31
N GLY A 222 -15.04 -22.46 4.18
CA GLY A 222 -15.27 -21.77 2.91
C GLY A 222 -14.03 -21.71 2.01
N PRO A 223 -14.17 -21.09 0.83
CA PRO A 223 -13.20 -21.25 -0.24
C PRO A 223 -11.98 -20.34 -0.18
N THR A 224 -11.99 -19.22 0.60
CA THR A 224 -10.89 -18.25 0.54
C THR A 224 -9.86 -18.50 1.63
N VAL A 225 -8.65 -18.89 1.20
CA VAL A 225 -7.53 -19.25 2.07
C VAL A 225 -6.50 -18.12 2.09
N LEU A 226 -6.10 -17.72 3.31
CA LEU A 226 -5.12 -16.67 3.57
C LEU A 226 -3.75 -17.25 3.86
N PHE A 227 -2.74 -16.74 3.15
CA PHE A 227 -1.31 -16.90 3.38
C PHE A 227 -0.60 -15.55 3.26
N HIS A 228 0.70 -15.50 3.56
CA HIS A 228 1.52 -14.29 3.48
C HIS A 228 2.85 -14.54 2.77
N ASP A 229 3.29 -13.54 1.97
CA ASP A 229 4.62 -13.55 1.35
C ASP A 229 5.50 -12.36 1.78
N GLY A 230 4.96 -11.52 2.70
CA GLY A 230 5.67 -10.40 3.30
C GLY A 230 5.65 -10.43 4.83
N GLY A 231 6.20 -9.39 5.48
CA GLY A 231 6.13 -9.20 6.93
C GLY A 231 7.02 -10.16 7.76
N GLY A 232 8.04 -10.79 7.17
CA GLY A 232 8.99 -11.64 7.89
C GLY A 232 9.53 -12.83 7.12
N ASN A 233 10.04 -13.84 7.83
CA ASN A 233 10.54 -15.07 7.21
C ASN A 233 9.38 -15.98 6.82
N ARG A 234 9.18 -16.20 5.53
CA ARG A 234 8.09 -17.01 4.95
C ARG A 234 8.56 -18.35 4.36
N ALA A 235 9.74 -18.84 4.78
CA ALA A 235 10.22 -20.14 4.32
C ALA A 235 9.20 -21.26 4.60
N ARG A 236 8.56 -21.23 5.78
CA ARG A 236 7.56 -22.23 6.18
C ARG A 236 6.25 -22.09 5.40
N THR A 237 5.87 -20.86 5.02
CA THR A 237 4.72 -20.62 4.15
C THR A 237 4.96 -21.22 2.76
N VAL A 238 6.15 -21.01 2.19
CA VAL A 238 6.53 -21.60 0.90
C VAL A 238 6.45 -23.11 0.97
N GLU A 239 7.09 -23.74 1.97
CA GLU A 239 7.09 -25.19 2.15
C GLU A 239 5.67 -25.75 2.41
N ALA A 240 4.85 -25.03 3.18
CA ALA A 240 3.45 -25.43 3.40
C ALA A 240 2.63 -25.38 2.09
N LEU A 241 2.81 -24.37 1.26
CA LEU A 241 2.17 -24.26 -0.05
C LEU A 241 2.60 -25.38 -0.99
N GLU A 242 3.90 -25.75 -1.01
CA GLU A 242 4.42 -26.89 -1.80
C GLU A 242 3.72 -28.20 -1.48
N ARG A 243 3.33 -28.39 -0.22
CA ARG A 243 2.65 -29.61 0.26
C ARG A 243 1.12 -29.51 0.14
N LEU A 244 0.56 -28.36 0.45
CA LEU A 244 -0.90 -28.16 0.49
C LEU A 244 -1.53 -28.11 -0.91
N LEU A 245 -0.92 -27.44 -1.88
CA LEU A 245 -1.53 -27.28 -3.20
C LEU A 245 -1.75 -28.62 -3.92
N PRO A 246 -0.76 -29.54 -4.01
CA PRO A 246 -1.00 -30.86 -4.60
C PRO A 246 -1.99 -31.70 -3.77
N TRP A 247 -1.94 -31.60 -2.43
CA TRP A 247 -2.90 -32.29 -1.56
C TRP A 247 -4.33 -31.79 -1.80
N MET A 248 -4.57 -30.47 -1.90
CA MET A 248 -5.88 -29.91 -2.20
C MET A 248 -6.43 -30.46 -3.53
N LYS A 249 -5.60 -30.55 -4.56
CA LYS A 249 -5.98 -31.17 -5.86
C LYS A 249 -6.36 -32.64 -5.70
N GLN A 250 -5.59 -33.42 -4.95
CA GLN A 250 -5.88 -34.82 -4.67
C GLN A 250 -7.22 -34.98 -3.93
N GLN A 251 -7.61 -33.98 -3.11
CA GLN A 251 -8.92 -33.93 -2.46
C GLN A 251 -10.05 -33.47 -3.39
N GLY A 252 -9.77 -33.23 -4.67
CA GLY A 252 -10.75 -32.82 -5.67
C GLY A 252 -11.11 -31.33 -5.63
N TYR A 253 -10.27 -30.47 -5.01
CA TYR A 253 -10.47 -29.03 -5.09
C TYR A 253 -9.93 -28.46 -6.41
N GLY A 254 -10.75 -27.62 -7.06
CA GLY A 254 -10.31 -26.72 -8.10
C GLY A 254 -9.82 -25.39 -7.51
N PHE A 255 -9.27 -24.52 -8.38
CA PHE A 255 -8.81 -23.19 -7.95
C PHE A 255 -9.46 -22.12 -8.83
N GLY A 256 -9.92 -21.06 -8.21
CA GLY A 256 -10.53 -19.89 -8.81
C GLY A 256 -10.00 -18.60 -8.19
N PHE A 257 -10.70 -17.53 -8.45
CA PHE A 257 -10.48 -16.25 -7.81
C PHE A 257 -11.67 -15.88 -6.92
N PRO A 258 -11.50 -14.96 -5.96
CA PRO A 258 -12.65 -14.41 -5.26
C PRO A 258 -13.65 -13.80 -6.23
N GLN A 259 -14.93 -13.96 -5.95
CA GLN A 259 -16.00 -13.37 -6.75
C GLN A 259 -15.92 -11.82 -6.68
N ARG A 260 -16.19 -11.18 -7.81
CA ARG A 260 -16.25 -9.70 -7.88
C ARG A 260 -17.67 -9.18 -7.87
#